data_092e2da9081e0624daa657251cbb8566
#
_entry.id   092e2da9081e0624daa657251cbb8566
#
_cell.length_a   1.000
_cell.length_b   1.000
_cell.length_c   1.000
_cell.angle_alpha   90.00
_cell.angle_beta   90.00
_cell.angle_gamma   90.00
#
_symmetry.space_group_name_H-M   'P 1'
#
loop_
_entity.id
_entity.type
_entity.pdbx_description
1 polymer ?
#
loop_
_entity_poly.entity_id
_entity_poly.type
_entity_poly.pdbx_seq_one_letter_code
_entity_poly.pdbx_strand_id
1 'polypeptide(L)'
;MVSNRALAEALFRLAESFPPGDARLAYLRAAYAVFDEPREVAAARRLPAGIPFEVLPTVSLLARCRGEDALAAAAARFSGGYSGHRQGLARQGFFSAAEVLALPVEEQARKLRGAVHFHTRASDGSSSLETMAHALRRRGYFWAVVTDHTQGLACVNGMDSRALELQKRAIARWNERHGDELELVPGVEAEILEDGRLDVPRSHRQGLVVLAGLHTGLGSSRDQTSRLLRALEEPGVFALAHPKGRLFARRPGIRANWEKVFAAAAAAGVLLEINGFPRRQDLEPTLAKLALELGCRFMLGSDAHHPRHLVFDRWALAIATAAGVPPERVVNFQPLGRALESPGVLS
;
A
#
# COMPACT_ATOMS: atom_id res chain seq x y z
N MET A 1 -2.12 18.32 22.07
CA MET A 1 -1.46 18.87 20.87
C MET A 1 -2.20 18.34 19.64
N VAL A 2 -2.15 19.06 18.54
CA VAL A 2 -2.77 18.62 17.28
C VAL A 2 -1.85 17.58 16.62
N SER A 3 -2.42 16.45 16.13
CA SER A 3 -1.66 15.43 15.39
C SER A 3 -1.27 15.93 13.99
N ASN A 4 -0.22 15.35 13.41
CA ASN A 4 0.17 15.64 12.03
C ASN A 4 -0.97 15.35 11.05
N ARG A 5 -1.76 14.31 11.29
CA ARG A 5 -2.93 13.99 10.46
C ARG A 5 -3.98 15.11 10.51
N ALA A 6 -4.35 15.59 11.69
CA ALA A 6 -5.32 16.66 11.84
C ALA A 6 -4.82 17.98 11.23
N LEU A 7 -3.55 18.32 11.44
CA LEU A 7 -2.92 19.53 10.86
C LEU A 7 -2.86 19.43 9.32
N ALA A 8 -2.45 18.28 8.78
CA ALA A 8 -2.43 18.07 7.33
C ALA A 8 -3.83 18.16 6.73
N GLU A 9 -4.86 17.57 7.38
CA GLU A 9 -6.25 17.67 6.92
C GLU A 9 -6.73 19.13 6.89
N ALA A 10 -6.40 19.94 7.91
CA ALA A 10 -6.73 21.36 7.90
C ALA A 10 -6.07 22.09 6.72
N LEU A 11 -4.80 21.78 6.42
CA LEU A 11 -4.07 22.35 5.28
C LEU A 11 -4.63 21.89 3.93
N PHE A 12 -5.07 20.62 3.81
CA PHE A 12 -5.77 20.13 2.60
C PHE A 12 -7.08 20.88 2.38
N ARG A 13 -7.88 21.10 3.44
CA ARG A 13 -9.11 21.88 3.35
C ARG A 13 -8.85 23.33 2.97
N LEU A 14 -7.78 23.94 3.51
CA LEU A 14 -7.35 25.25 3.07
C LEU A 14 -6.98 25.27 1.59
N ALA A 15 -6.18 24.31 1.12
CA ALA A 15 -5.87 24.19 -0.31
C ALA A 15 -7.13 24.10 -1.17
N GLU A 16 -8.14 23.33 -0.73
CA GLU A 16 -9.41 23.19 -1.42
C GLU A 16 -10.27 24.47 -1.41
N SER A 17 -10.03 25.37 -0.49
CA SER A 17 -10.73 26.68 -0.39
C SER A 17 -10.18 27.75 -1.33
N PHE A 18 -9.09 27.45 -2.06
CA PHE A 18 -8.53 28.34 -3.09
C PHE A 18 -8.79 27.78 -4.49
N PRO A 19 -8.95 28.67 -5.51
CA PRO A 19 -8.96 28.24 -6.91
C PRO A 19 -7.63 27.59 -7.29
N PRO A 20 -7.59 26.82 -8.41
CA PRO A 20 -6.31 26.32 -8.95
C PRO A 20 -5.29 27.45 -9.13
N GLY A 21 -4.08 27.25 -8.60
CA GLY A 21 -3.01 28.27 -8.65
C GLY A 21 -2.00 28.09 -7.51
N ASP A 22 -1.08 29.02 -7.39
CA ASP A 22 0.09 28.94 -6.49
C ASP A 22 -0.30 28.80 -5.02
N ALA A 23 -1.28 29.57 -4.54
CA ALA A 23 -1.75 29.49 -3.15
C ALA A 23 -2.25 28.08 -2.82
N ARG A 24 -3.08 27.49 -3.71
CA ARG A 24 -3.55 26.12 -3.55
C ARG A 24 -2.40 25.11 -3.53
N LEU A 25 -1.44 25.24 -4.45
CA LEU A 25 -0.27 24.39 -4.52
C LEU A 25 0.61 24.49 -3.28
N ALA A 26 0.79 25.70 -2.74
CA ALA A 26 1.57 25.92 -1.53
C ALA A 26 0.95 25.19 -0.32
N TYR A 27 -0.36 25.31 -0.12
CA TYR A 27 -1.05 24.56 0.94
C TYR A 27 -1.05 23.06 0.72
N LEU A 28 -1.17 22.58 -0.52
CA LEU A 28 -1.05 21.14 -0.83
C LEU A 28 0.34 20.61 -0.47
N ARG A 29 1.41 21.31 -0.85
CA ARG A 29 2.78 20.92 -0.51
C ARG A 29 3.00 20.91 1.01
N ALA A 30 2.51 21.92 1.71
CA ALA A 30 2.58 21.99 3.17
C ALA A 30 1.81 20.80 3.83
N ALA A 31 0.62 20.49 3.35
CA ALA A 31 -0.18 19.37 3.85
C ALA A 31 0.55 18.04 3.70
N TYR A 32 1.14 17.77 2.53
CA TYR A 32 1.94 16.57 2.32
C TYR A 32 3.20 16.56 3.21
N ALA A 33 3.93 17.68 3.32
CA ALA A 33 5.12 17.75 4.15
C ALA A 33 4.81 17.46 5.62
N VAL A 34 3.69 17.94 6.14
CA VAL A 34 3.24 17.67 7.52
C VAL A 34 2.81 16.21 7.68
N PHE A 35 2.07 15.66 6.70
CA PHE A 35 1.60 14.29 6.76
C PHE A 35 2.75 13.28 6.75
N ASP A 36 3.80 13.57 5.98
CA ASP A 36 4.97 12.72 5.82
C ASP A 36 6.05 12.96 6.89
N GLU A 37 5.91 13.97 7.74
CA GLU A 37 6.87 14.25 8.82
C GLU A 37 6.81 13.17 9.90
N PRO A 38 7.91 12.48 10.19
CA PRO A 38 7.96 11.43 11.21
C PRO A 38 7.82 11.92 12.65
N ARG A 39 8.06 13.21 12.91
CA ARG A 39 7.89 13.82 14.24
C ARG A 39 6.58 14.58 14.27
N GLU A 40 5.93 14.63 15.44
CA GLU A 40 4.76 15.50 15.62
C GLU A 40 5.15 16.97 15.47
N VAL A 41 4.65 17.62 14.42
CA VAL A 41 4.99 19.02 14.06
C VAL A 41 4.62 19.99 15.20
N ALA A 42 3.51 19.74 15.89
CA ALA A 42 3.06 20.54 17.02
C ALA A 42 4.03 20.52 18.22
N ALA A 43 4.87 19.50 18.34
CA ALA A 43 5.88 19.35 19.37
C ALA A 43 7.29 19.73 18.88
N ALA A 44 7.49 19.89 17.58
CA ALA A 44 8.79 20.14 16.99
C ALA A 44 9.22 21.61 17.12
N ARG A 45 10.54 21.83 17.30
CA ARG A 45 11.11 23.19 17.30
C ARG A 45 11.20 23.79 15.91
N ARG A 46 11.17 22.97 14.86
CA ARG A 46 11.27 23.39 13.45
C ARG A 46 10.19 22.70 12.64
N LEU A 47 9.61 23.43 11.71
CA LEU A 47 8.68 22.88 10.73
C LEU A 47 9.40 21.93 9.76
N PRO A 48 8.67 20.97 9.14
CA PRO A 48 9.21 20.08 8.14
C PRO A 48 9.87 20.81 6.97
N ALA A 49 10.89 20.19 6.39
CA ALA A 49 11.43 20.61 5.11
C ALA A 49 10.36 20.45 4.01
N GLY A 50 10.37 21.34 3.02
CA GLY A 50 9.40 21.28 1.91
C GLY A 50 8.10 22.06 2.12
N ILE A 51 7.89 22.67 3.30
CA ILE A 51 6.80 23.64 3.47
C ILE A 51 7.18 24.93 2.74
N PRO A 52 6.36 25.40 1.76
CA PRO A 52 6.62 26.65 1.06
C PRO A 52 6.65 27.85 2.01
N PHE A 53 7.55 28.80 1.73
CA PHE A 53 7.78 29.96 2.59
C PHE A 53 6.51 30.79 2.80
N GLU A 54 5.69 30.93 1.77
CA GLU A 54 4.48 31.74 1.76
C GLU A 54 3.43 31.26 2.78
N VAL A 55 3.42 29.98 3.11
CA VAL A 55 2.45 29.38 4.04
C VAL A 55 3.07 29.02 5.41
N LEU A 56 4.38 29.23 5.60
CA LEU A 56 5.05 28.95 6.88
C LEU A 56 4.37 29.61 8.09
N PRO A 57 3.98 30.91 8.05
CA PRO A 57 3.30 31.55 9.17
C PRO A 57 1.98 30.87 9.54
N THR A 58 1.20 30.49 8.51
CA THR A 58 -0.07 29.79 8.70
C THR A 58 0.14 28.41 9.33
N VAL A 59 1.08 27.62 8.80
CA VAL A 59 1.40 26.30 9.36
C VAL A 59 1.89 26.41 10.80
N SER A 60 2.75 27.38 11.11
CA SER A 60 3.25 27.64 12.47
C SER A 60 2.12 27.98 13.45
N LEU A 61 1.15 28.76 13.01
CA LEU A 61 0.01 29.15 13.84
C LEU A 61 -0.90 27.94 14.07
N LEU A 62 -1.24 27.20 13.02
CA LEU A 62 -2.11 26.04 13.10
C LEU A 62 -1.49 24.91 13.95
N ALA A 63 -0.18 24.68 13.86
CA ALA A 63 0.54 23.69 14.67
C ALA A 63 0.49 23.96 16.17
N ARG A 64 0.27 25.22 16.58
CA ARG A 64 0.17 25.63 18.00
C ARG A 64 -1.24 25.51 18.58
N CYS A 65 -2.23 25.15 17.78
CA CYS A 65 -3.61 24.97 18.24
C CYS A 65 -3.70 23.85 19.29
N ARG A 66 -4.58 24.02 20.28
CA ARG A 66 -4.85 23.03 21.31
C ARG A 66 -6.19 22.37 21.05
N GLY A 67 -6.18 21.27 20.28
CA GLY A 67 -7.37 20.51 19.88
C GLY A 67 -7.88 20.84 18.49
N GLU A 68 -8.73 19.96 17.98
CA GLU A 68 -9.24 20.03 16.60
C GLU A 68 -10.21 21.18 16.36
N ASP A 69 -11.04 21.54 17.35
CA ASP A 69 -11.95 22.68 17.25
C ASP A 69 -11.20 24.01 17.12
N ALA A 70 -10.14 24.20 17.93
CA ALA A 70 -9.29 25.37 17.84
C ALA A 70 -8.52 25.43 16.51
N LEU A 71 -8.11 24.26 15.99
CA LEU A 71 -7.48 24.14 14.68
C LEU A 71 -8.44 24.51 13.56
N ALA A 72 -9.69 23.99 13.60
CA ALA A 72 -10.71 24.29 12.60
C ALA A 72 -11.07 25.80 12.58
N ALA A 73 -11.26 26.39 13.76
CA ALA A 73 -11.54 27.82 13.89
C ALA A 73 -10.37 28.70 13.40
N ALA A 74 -9.13 28.30 13.69
CA ALA A 74 -7.95 29.00 13.20
C ALA A 74 -7.80 28.86 11.67
N ALA A 75 -7.99 27.68 11.12
CA ALA A 75 -7.91 27.43 9.68
C ALA A 75 -8.95 28.22 8.89
N ALA A 76 -10.17 28.36 9.41
CA ALA A 76 -11.23 29.12 8.76
C ALA A 76 -10.84 30.60 8.47
N ARG A 77 -9.93 31.18 9.24
CA ARG A 77 -9.44 32.56 9.04
C ARG A 77 -8.59 32.73 7.77
N PHE A 78 -8.04 31.63 7.25
CA PHE A 78 -7.17 31.64 6.07
C PHE A 78 -7.89 31.10 4.82
N SER A 79 -9.18 30.75 4.93
CA SER A 79 -9.95 30.18 3.81
C SER A 79 -10.07 31.19 2.66
N GLY A 80 -9.80 30.71 1.45
CA GLY A 80 -9.95 31.49 0.21
C GLY A 80 -11.40 31.62 -0.30
N GLY A 81 -12.38 31.08 0.43
CA GLY A 81 -13.82 31.17 0.08
C GLY A 81 -14.23 30.37 -1.16
N TYR A 82 -13.34 29.64 -1.79
CA TYR A 82 -13.66 28.79 -2.95
C TYR A 82 -14.33 27.48 -2.53
N SER A 83 -15.43 27.13 -3.16
CA SER A 83 -16.19 25.88 -2.89
C SER A 83 -15.86 24.78 -3.91
N GLY A 84 -14.60 24.42 -4.03
CA GLY A 84 -14.15 23.34 -4.93
C GLY A 84 -14.49 21.93 -4.42
N HIS A 85 -14.24 20.91 -5.24
CA HIS A 85 -14.47 19.50 -4.91
C HIS A 85 -13.70 19.11 -3.64
N ARG A 86 -14.43 18.66 -2.61
CA ARG A 86 -13.82 18.17 -1.37
C ARG A 86 -13.37 16.73 -1.53
N GLN A 87 -12.07 16.50 -1.50
CA GLN A 87 -11.47 15.16 -1.54
C GLN A 87 -11.29 14.54 -0.13
N GLY A 88 -12.05 15.01 0.87
CA GLY A 88 -11.93 14.57 2.26
C GLY A 88 -12.07 13.06 2.44
N LEU A 89 -12.97 12.41 1.70
CA LEU A 89 -13.15 10.95 1.72
C LEU A 89 -11.89 10.20 1.27
N ALA A 90 -11.11 10.76 0.33
CA ALA A 90 -9.88 10.13 -0.15
C ALA A 90 -8.71 10.23 0.85
N ARG A 91 -8.89 10.92 1.98
CA ARG A 91 -7.89 11.07 3.04
C ARG A 91 -8.26 10.35 4.34
N GLN A 92 -9.49 9.81 4.42
CA GLN A 92 -9.96 9.12 5.63
C GLN A 92 -9.25 7.79 5.85
N GLY A 93 -8.99 7.46 7.11
CA GLY A 93 -8.38 6.19 7.52
C GLY A 93 -6.92 6.00 7.06
N PHE A 94 -6.19 7.08 6.76
CA PHE A 94 -4.75 7.05 6.53
C PHE A 94 -4.01 7.48 7.80
N PHE A 95 -2.90 6.79 8.08
CA PHE A 95 -1.94 7.19 9.10
C PHE A 95 -0.93 8.18 8.54
N SER A 96 -0.57 9.19 9.31
CA SER A 96 0.63 9.98 9.07
C SER A 96 1.89 9.20 9.44
N ALA A 97 3.06 9.66 8.99
CA ALA A 97 4.33 9.03 9.35
C ALA A 97 4.55 9.01 10.87
N ALA A 98 4.21 10.09 11.58
CA ALA A 98 4.33 10.18 13.03
C ALA A 98 3.45 9.14 13.74
N GLU A 99 2.20 8.94 13.29
CA GLU A 99 1.30 7.91 13.86
C GLU A 99 1.85 6.50 13.65
N VAL A 100 2.39 6.18 12.47
CA VAL A 100 3.01 4.87 12.20
C VAL A 100 4.21 4.62 13.11
N LEU A 101 5.06 5.63 13.28
CA LEU A 101 6.26 5.50 14.12
C LEU A 101 5.95 5.47 15.63
N ALA A 102 4.79 5.98 16.04
CA ALA A 102 4.33 5.90 17.43
C ALA A 102 3.79 4.51 17.81
N LEU A 103 3.45 3.68 16.82
CA LEU A 103 2.97 2.32 17.09
C LEU A 103 4.13 1.39 17.47
N PRO A 104 3.97 0.52 18.48
CA PRO A 104 5.04 -0.35 18.99
C PRO A 104 5.24 -1.59 18.10
N VAL A 105 5.56 -1.38 16.81
CA VAL A 105 5.70 -2.45 15.82
C VAL A 105 7.12 -2.96 15.62
N GLU A 106 8.12 -2.34 16.28
CA GLU A 106 9.54 -2.64 16.06
C GLU A 106 9.90 -4.10 16.37
N GLU A 107 9.41 -4.62 17.49
CA GLU A 107 9.70 -6.01 17.86
C GLU A 107 9.07 -6.99 16.88
N GLN A 108 7.85 -6.72 16.43
CA GLN A 108 7.17 -7.56 15.44
C GLN A 108 7.84 -7.43 14.06
N ALA A 109 8.28 -6.23 13.67
CA ALA A 109 8.97 -6.00 12.40
C ALA A 109 10.26 -6.84 12.28
N ARG A 110 10.98 -7.05 13.38
CA ARG A 110 12.18 -7.92 13.42
C ARG A 110 11.85 -9.41 13.26
N LYS A 111 10.61 -9.81 13.47
CA LYS A 111 10.15 -11.20 13.34
C LYS A 111 9.62 -11.51 11.93
N LEU A 112 9.52 -10.54 11.04
CA LEU A 112 9.14 -10.75 9.66
C LEU A 112 10.19 -11.63 8.97
N ARG A 113 9.73 -12.71 8.34
CA ARG A 113 10.58 -13.67 7.63
C ARG A 113 10.55 -13.47 6.13
N GLY A 114 9.45 -13.02 5.60
CA GLY A 114 9.25 -12.86 4.16
C GLY A 114 8.77 -11.49 3.76
N ALA A 115 9.19 -11.06 2.56
CA ALA A 115 8.72 -9.88 1.87
C ALA A 115 7.88 -10.27 0.66
N VAL A 116 6.75 -9.61 0.47
CA VAL A 116 5.88 -9.80 -0.69
C VAL A 116 5.56 -8.44 -1.28
N HIS A 117 5.27 -8.41 -2.57
CA HIS A 117 4.85 -7.23 -3.32
C HIS A 117 5.94 -6.15 -3.41
N PHE A 118 6.83 -6.36 -4.37
CA PHE A 118 7.79 -5.36 -4.82
C PHE A 118 8.13 -5.54 -6.30
N HIS A 119 8.58 -4.46 -6.93
CA HIS A 119 8.82 -4.35 -8.36
C HIS A 119 10.30 -4.12 -8.66
N THR A 120 10.72 -4.58 -9.83
CA THR A 120 12.06 -4.40 -10.37
C THR A 120 12.02 -3.66 -11.72
N ARG A 121 13.19 -3.47 -12.36
CA ARG A 121 13.24 -2.93 -13.73
C ARG A 121 12.63 -3.83 -14.79
N ALA A 122 12.17 -5.03 -14.42
CA ALA A 122 11.42 -5.88 -15.34
C ALA A 122 10.02 -5.32 -15.63
N SER A 123 9.51 -4.44 -14.76
CA SER A 123 8.30 -3.64 -14.98
C SER A 123 8.57 -2.15 -14.76
N ASP A 124 8.09 -1.58 -13.66
CA ASP A 124 8.14 -0.14 -13.36
C ASP A 124 9.01 0.20 -12.13
N GLY A 125 9.63 -0.80 -11.53
CA GLY A 125 10.61 -0.57 -10.48
C GLY A 125 11.88 0.14 -10.99
N SER A 126 12.50 0.93 -10.14
CA SER A 126 13.70 1.73 -10.49
C SER A 126 15.02 0.95 -10.35
N SER A 127 15.00 -0.26 -9.80
CA SER A 127 16.20 -1.03 -9.43
C SER A 127 16.18 -2.45 -9.99
N SER A 128 17.38 -3.02 -10.21
CA SER A 128 17.49 -4.41 -10.65
C SER A 128 17.04 -5.39 -9.57
N LEU A 129 16.70 -6.62 -9.99
CA LEU A 129 16.40 -7.73 -9.09
C LEU A 129 17.50 -7.90 -8.03
N GLU A 130 18.77 -7.92 -8.44
CA GLU A 130 19.90 -8.08 -7.52
C GLU A 130 19.99 -6.96 -6.48
N THR A 131 19.76 -5.70 -6.91
CA THR A 131 19.78 -4.55 -6.01
C THR A 131 18.65 -4.65 -4.96
N MET A 132 17.44 -5.05 -5.37
CA MET A 132 16.32 -5.27 -4.46
C MET A 132 16.61 -6.44 -3.52
N ALA A 133 17.10 -7.57 -4.03
CA ALA A 133 17.42 -8.75 -3.26
C ALA A 133 18.50 -8.47 -2.20
N HIS A 134 19.58 -7.77 -2.55
CA HIS A 134 20.60 -7.37 -1.57
C HIS A 134 20.02 -6.43 -0.49
N ALA A 135 19.08 -5.57 -0.84
CA ALA A 135 18.42 -4.70 0.14
C ALA A 135 17.53 -5.49 1.09
N LEU A 136 16.78 -6.47 0.58
CA LEU A 136 15.95 -7.38 1.37
C LEU A 136 16.80 -8.23 2.31
N ARG A 137 17.91 -8.83 1.82
CA ARG A 137 18.85 -9.59 2.64
C ARG A 137 19.42 -8.75 3.80
N ARG A 138 19.84 -7.50 3.53
CA ARG A 138 20.34 -6.60 4.59
C ARG A 138 19.28 -6.23 5.62
N ARG A 139 17.99 -6.32 5.29
CA ARG A 139 16.88 -6.12 6.21
C ARG A 139 16.53 -7.36 7.02
N GLY A 140 17.18 -8.51 6.75
CA GLY A 140 17.00 -9.75 7.49
C GLY A 140 15.82 -10.60 7.04
N TYR A 141 15.32 -10.40 5.82
CA TYR A 141 14.35 -11.32 5.22
C TYR A 141 15.03 -12.62 4.79
N PHE A 142 14.31 -13.74 4.95
CA PHE A 142 14.74 -15.08 4.57
C PHE A 142 14.21 -15.52 3.22
N TRP A 143 13.07 -14.97 2.81
CA TRP A 143 12.46 -15.21 1.52
C TRP A 143 11.75 -13.95 0.99
N ALA A 144 11.60 -13.86 -0.33
CA ALA A 144 10.87 -12.77 -0.92
C ALA A 144 10.22 -13.17 -2.26
N VAL A 145 9.01 -12.68 -2.51
CA VAL A 145 8.28 -12.90 -3.76
C VAL A 145 8.44 -11.68 -4.66
N VAL A 146 9.03 -11.87 -5.83
CA VAL A 146 9.20 -10.84 -6.87
C VAL A 146 7.89 -10.73 -7.65
N THR A 147 7.28 -9.55 -7.72
CA THR A 147 5.91 -9.37 -8.25
C THR A 147 5.83 -8.27 -9.29
N ASP A 148 6.73 -8.29 -10.25
CA ASP A 148 6.67 -7.36 -11.38
C ASP A 148 5.33 -7.46 -12.13
N HIS A 149 4.85 -6.33 -12.67
CA HIS A 149 3.58 -6.27 -13.41
C HIS A 149 3.59 -7.10 -14.69
N THR A 150 2.41 -7.60 -15.05
CA THR A 150 2.11 -8.24 -16.33
C THR A 150 1.64 -7.22 -17.39
N GLN A 151 1.54 -7.62 -18.66
CA GLN A 151 1.29 -6.71 -19.80
C GLN A 151 -0.06 -6.01 -19.83
N GLY A 152 -1.06 -6.47 -19.07
CA GLY A 152 -2.42 -5.92 -19.12
C GLY A 152 -2.53 -4.47 -18.65
N LEU A 153 -1.49 -3.93 -18.05
CA LEU A 153 -1.45 -2.57 -17.53
C LEU A 153 -0.71 -1.63 -18.50
N ALA A 154 -1.45 -0.91 -19.34
CA ALA A 154 -0.89 -0.07 -20.40
C ALA A 154 0.03 1.08 -19.91
N CYS A 155 -0.06 1.48 -18.62
CA CYS A 155 0.73 2.58 -18.08
C CYS A 155 2.07 2.14 -17.45
N VAL A 156 2.33 0.84 -17.37
CA VAL A 156 3.60 0.26 -16.91
C VAL A 156 4.18 -0.61 -18.01
N ASN A 157 5.50 -0.77 -18.03
CA ASN A 157 6.18 -1.67 -18.96
C ASN A 157 6.11 -3.10 -18.41
N GLY A 158 4.88 -3.68 -18.37
CA GLY A 158 4.64 -5.01 -17.80
C GLY A 158 5.29 -6.13 -18.62
N MET A 159 5.61 -7.23 -17.93
CA MET A 159 6.30 -8.38 -18.50
C MET A 159 5.42 -9.17 -19.49
N ASP A 160 5.96 -9.44 -20.66
CA ASP A 160 5.47 -10.49 -21.56
C ASP A 160 5.96 -11.86 -21.12
N SER A 161 5.52 -12.92 -21.81
CA SER A 161 5.93 -14.29 -21.50
C SER A 161 7.45 -14.50 -21.57
N ARG A 162 8.14 -13.78 -22.45
CA ARG A 162 9.61 -13.85 -22.59
C ARG A 162 10.30 -13.19 -21.40
N ALA A 163 9.83 -11.99 -21.02
CA ALA A 163 10.36 -11.27 -19.85
C ALA A 163 10.15 -12.06 -18.55
N LEU A 164 8.99 -12.71 -18.42
CA LEU A 164 8.68 -13.59 -17.29
C LEU A 164 9.65 -14.77 -17.18
N GLU A 165 9.96 -15.43 -18.30
CA GLU A 165 10.94 -16.51 -18.31
C GLU A 165 12.38 -16.02 -18.00
N LEU A 166 12.73 -14.81 -18.44
CA LEU A 166 14.02 -14.18 -18.07
C LEU A 166 14.07 -13.86 -16.57
N GLN A 167 12.98 -13.41 -15.98
CA GLN A 167 12.88 -13.16 -14.53
C GLN A 167 13.05 -14.47 -13.75
N LYS A 168 12.33 -15.56 -14.12
CA LYS A 168 12.47 -16.88 -13.48
C LYS A 168 13.93 -17.36 -13.50
N ARG A 169 14.61 -17.24 -14.66
CA ARG A 169 16.04 -17.60 -14.78
C ARG A 169 16.95 -16.72 -13.93
N ALA A 170 16.64 -15.44 -13.81
CA ALA A 170 17.41 -14.53 -12.96
C ALA A 170 17.24 -14.89 -11.46
N ILE A 171 16.02 -15.23 -11.05
CA ILE A 171 15.70 -15.71 -9.70
C ILE A 171 16.44 -17.03 -9.42
N ALA A 172 16.40 -18.01 -10.33
CA ALA A 172 17.11 -19.28 -10.17
C ALA A 172 18.62 -19.04 -9.95
N ARG A 173 19.25 -18.20 -10.79
CA ARG A 173 20.68 -17.84 -10.62
C ARG A 173 20.99 -17.12 -9.31
N TRP A 174 20.05 -16.33 -8.78
CA TRP A 174 20.18 -15.73 -7.46
C TRP A 174 20.16 -16.82 -6.39
N ASN A 175 19.17 -17.70 -6.42
CA ASN A 175 18.97 -18.75 -5.42
C ASN A 175 20.15 -19.75 -5.39
N GLU A 176 20.73 -20.10 -6.56
CA GLU A 176 21.94 -20.92 -6.64
C GLU A 176 23.13 -20.32 -5.85
N ARG A 177 23.22 -18.99 -5.76
CA ARG A 177 24.34 -18.28 -5.13
C ARG A 177 24.05 -17.78 -3.72
N HIS A 178 22.79 -17.49 -3.40
CA HIS A 178 22.38 -16.76 -2.21
C HIS A 178 21.13 -17.32 -1.54
N GLY A 179 20.56 -18.43 -2.02
CA GLY A 179 19.30 -18.99 -1.51
C GLY A 179 19.34 -19.32 -0.01
N ASP A 180 20.52 -19.70 0.50
CA ASP A 180 20.70 -19.97 1.93
C ASP A 180 20.50 -18.74 2.82
N GLU A 181 20.75 -17.53 2.28
CA GLU A 181 20.58 -16.26 3.01
C GLU A 181 19.25 -15.59 2.71
N LEU A 182 18.81 -15.61 1.44
CA LEU A 182 17.53 -15.08 0.96
C LEU A 182 17.08 -15.87 -0.26
N GLU A 183 16.01 -16.61 -0.11
CA GLU A 183 15.35 -17.31 -1.20
C GLU A 183 14.36 -16.37 -1.93
N LEU A 184 14.55 -16.22 -3.25
CA LEU A 184 13.60 -15.49 -4.09
C LEU A 184 12.60 -16.45 -4.73
N VAL A 185 11.34 -16.05 -4.73
CA VAL A 185 10.23 -16.79 -5.35
C VAL A 185 9.73 -16.01 -6.55
N PRO A 186 9.56 -16.66 -7.73
CA PRO A 186 8.96 -15.99 -8.87
C PRO A 186 7.47 -15.73 -8.64
N GLY A 187 7.04 -14.55 -8.99
CA GLY A 187 5.65 -14.12 -8.89
C GLY A 187 5.34 -12.99 -9.87
N VAL A 188 4.11 -12.59 -9.91
CA VAL A 188 3.61 -11.48 -10.73
C VAL A 188 2.51 -10.71 -9.99
N GLU A 189 2.40 -9.44 -10.27
CA GLU A 189 1.17 -8.68 -10.04
C GLU A 189 0.39 -8.61 -11.35
N ALA A 190 -0.71 -9.39 -11.41
CA ALA A 190 -1.56 -9.51 -12.58
C ALA A 190 -2.76 -8.56 -12.49
N GLU A 191 -3.11 -7.92 -13.62
CA GLU A 191 -4.30 -7.07 -13.70
C GLU A 191 -5.57 -7.92 -13.67
N ILE A 192 -6.53 -7.54 -12.84
CA ILE A 192 -7.89 -8.06 -12.90
C ILE A 192 -8.63 -7.30 -14.02
N LEU A 193 -8.93 -7.98 -15.12
CA LEU A 193 -9.66 -7.44 -16.26
C LEU A 193 -11.10 -7.07 -15.90
N GLU A 194 -11.80 -6.32 -16.76
CA GLU A 194 -13.18 -5.88 -16.50
C GLU A 194 -14.16 -7.04 -16.25
N ASP A 195 -13.92 -8.18 -16.86
CA ASP A 195 -14.70 -9.41 -16.70
C ASP A 195 -14.29 -10.25 -15.49
N GLY A 196 -13.29 -9.82 -14.72
CA GLY A 196 -12.77 -10.49 -13.52
C GLY A 196 -11.70 -11.56 -13.80
N ARG A 197 -11.37 -11.86 -15.05
CA ARG A 197 -10.23 -12.70 -15.38
C ARG A 197 -8.92 -11.97 -15.16
N LEU A 198 -7.81 -12.72 -15.06
CA LEU A 198 -6.48 -12.13 -15.01
C LEU A 198 -5.88 -11.99 -16.41
N ASP A 199 -5.08 -10.96 -16.61
CA ASP A 199 -4.38 -10.71 -17.87
C ASP A 199 -3.25 -11.71 -18.17
N VAL A 200 -2.78 -12.46 -17.17
CA VAL A 200 -1.81 -13.55 -17.34
C VAL A 200 -2.53 -14.87 -17.60
N PRO A 201 -2.25 -15.56 -18.73
CA PRO A 201 -2.89 -16.83 -19.05
C PRO A 201 -2.58 -17.92 -18.00
N ARG A 202 -3.54 -18.82 -17.74
CA ARG A 202 -3.38 -19.91 -16.76
C ARG A 202 -2.13 -20.77 -17.02
N SER A 203 -1.83 -21.05 -18.29
CA SER A 203 -0.64 -21.81 -18.69
C SER A 203 0.69 -21.19 -18.28
N HIS A 204 0.73 -19.87 -18.02
CA HIS A 204 1.93 -19.16 -17.61
C HIS A 204 2.01 -18.94 -16.09
N ARG A 205 0.98 -19.33 -15.34
CA ARG A 205 0.93 -19.15 -13.87
C ARG A 205 1.62 -20.27 -13.10
N GLN A 206 1.90 -21.40 -13.74
CA GLN A 206 2.52 -22.54 -13.06
C GLN A 206 3.87 -22.15 -12.44
N GLY A 207 4.03 -22.44 -11.15
CA GLY A 207 5.22 -22.10 -10.39
C GLY A 207 5.38 -20.60 -10.09
N LEU A 208 4.30 -19.81 -10.22
CA LEU A 208 4.28 -18.39 -9.86
C LEU A 208 3.37 -18.13 -8.66
N VAL A 209 3.78 -17.22 -7.80
CA VAL A 209 2.90 -16.56 -6.86
C VAL A 209 2.18 -15.42 -7.58
N VAL A 210 0.86 -15.49 -7.67
CA VAL A 210 0.05 -14.53 -8.42
C VAL A 210 -0.67 -13.59 -7.45
N LEU A 211 -0.31 -12.32 -7.47
CA LEU A 211 -1.08 -11.25 -6.84
C LEU A 211 -2.07 -10.71 -7.88
N ALA A 212 -3.35 -10.67 -7.55
CA ALA A 212 -4.37 -10.13 -8.43
C ALA A 212 -4.71 -8.69 -8.01
N GLY A 213 -4.37 -7.71 -8.85
CA GLY A 213 -4.53 -6.28 -8.58
C GLY A 213 -5.55 -5.60 -9.49
N LEU A 214 -6.24 -4.61 -8.97
CA LEU A 214 -7.11 -3.71 -9.74
C LEU A 214 -6.37 -2.40 -10.01
N HIS A 215 -6.11 -2.09 -11.29
CA HIS A 215 -5.48 -0.82 -11.68
C HIS A 215 -6.36 -0.02 -12.64
N THR A 216 -7.36 -0.66 -13.24
CA THR A 216 -8.32 -0.05 -14.17
C THR A 216 -9.71 0.08 -13.53
N GLY A 217 -10.48 1.10 -13.94
CA GLY A 217 -11.83 1.33 -13.41
C GLY A 217 -11.89 1.91 -11.98
N LEU A 218 -10.76 2.28 -11.39
CA LEU A 218 -10.65 2.75 -10.00
C LEU A 218 -11.38 4.07 -9.70
N GLY A 219 -11.69 4.86 -10.72
CA GLY A 219 -12.51 6.09 -10.61
C GLY A 219 -13.99 5.87 -10.86
N SER A 220 -14.39 4.64 -11.18
CA SER A 220 -15.80 4.31 -11.48
C SER A 220 -16.64 4.27 -10.21
N SER A 221 -17.88 4.76 -10.32
CA SER A 221 -18.89 4.59 -9.27
C SER A 221 -19.57 3.21 -9.30
N ARG A 222 -19.25 2.37 -10.29
CA ARG A 222 -19.78 1.01 -10.43
C ARG A 222 -19.33 0.14 -9.26
N ASP A 223 -20.23 -0.72 -8.80
CA ASP A 223 -19.90 -1.78 -7.85
C ASP A 223 -18.97 -2.80 -8.51
N GLN A 224 -17.84 -3.11 -7.87
CA GLN A 224 -16.81 -4.02 -8.37
C GLN A 224 -16.91 -5.42 -7.73
N THR A 225 -17.95 -5.70 -6.96
CA THR A 225 -18.11 -6.98 -6.23
C THR A 225 -17.97 -8.18 -7.16
N SER A 226 -18.75 -8.21 -8.26
CA SER A 226 -18.72 -9.35 -9.21
C SER A 226 -17.37 -9.54 -9.87
N ARG A 227 -16.64 -8.44 -10.16
CA ARG A 227 -15.30 -8.48 -10.74
C ARG A 227 -14.29 -9.11 -9.77
N LEU A 228 -14.33 -8.71 -8.50
CA LEU A 228 -13.48 -9.28 -7.45
C LEU A 228 -13.82 -10.76 -7.17
N LEU A 229 -15.11 -11.10 -7.09
CA LEU A 229 -15.54 -12.48 -6.86
C LEU A 229 -15.03 -13.41 -7.96
N ARG A 230 -15.13 -12.99 -9.23
CA ARG A 230 -14.58 -13.79 -10.36
C ARG A 230 -13.06 -13.92 -10.32
N ALA A 231 -12.34 -12.87 -9.89
CA ALA A 231 -10.90 -12.95 -9.72
C ALA A 231 -10.51 -13.96 -8.62
N LEU A 232 -11.31 -14.08 -7.56
CA LEU A 232 -11.11 -15.06 -6.50
C LEU A 232 -11.38 -16.51 -6.95
N GLU A 233 -12.19 -16.71 -8.00
CA GLU A 233 -12.45 -18.01 -8.61
C GLU A 233 -11.32 -18.44 -9.58
N GLU A 234 -10.42 -17.53 -9.95
CA GLU A 234 -9.31 -17.85 -10.85
C GLU A 234 -8.26 -18.73 -10.14
N PRO A 235 -7.93 -19.91 -10.72
CA PRO A 235 -6.95 -20.81 -10.12
C PRO A 235 -5.58 -20.17 -9.99
N GLY A 236 -4.90 -20.44 -8.88
CA GLY A 236 -3.54 -20.00 -8.64
C GLY A 236 -3.42 -18.54 -8.13
N VAL A 237 -4.52 -17.87 -7.87
CA VAL A 237 -4.47 -16.56 -7.17
C VAL A 237 -4.04 -16.76 -5.73
N PHE A 238 -2.90 -16.17 -5.38
CA PHE A 238 -2.37 -16.22 -4.03
C PHE A 238 -2.97 -15.14 -3.13
N ALA A 239 -3.09 -13.90 -3.63
CA ALA A 239 -3.63 -12.80 -2.88
C ALA A 239 -4.32 -11.75 -3.78
N LEU A 240 -5.27 -11.00 -3.20
CA LEU A 240 -5.73 -9.74 -3.76
C LEU A 240 -4.76 -8.63 -3.32
N ALA A 241 -4.10 -7.99 -4.28
CA ALA A 241 -3.22 -6.85 -4.07
C ALA A 241 -4.04 -5.58 -3.86
N HIS A 242 -3.67 -4.75 -2.85
CA HIS A 242 -4.33 -3.48 -2.52
C HIS A 242 -5.82 -3.44 -2.90
N PRO A 243 -6.67 -4.30 -2.28
CA PRO A 243 -7.98 -4.70 -2.78
C PRO A 243 -8.96 -3.55 -3.05
N LYS A 244 -8.87 -2.47 -2.28
CA LYS A 244 -9.74 -1.31 -2.41
C LYS A 244 -9.27 -0.33 -3.50
N GLY A 245 -8.00 -0.38 -3.88
CA GLY A 245 -7.42 0.52 -4.85
C GLY A 245 -7.48 2.00 -4.44
N ARG A 246 -7.48 2.27 -3.12
CA ARG A 246 -7.50 3.64 -2.58
C ARG A 246 -6.18 4.36 -2.84
N LEU A 247 -6.23 5.70 -2.90
CA LEU A 247 -5.03 6.51 -3.05
C LEU A 247 -5.20 7.85 -2.33
N PHE A 248 -4.32 8.14 -1.36
CA PHE A 248 -4.36 9.32 -0.51
C PHE A 248 -4.57 10.61 -1.31
N ALA A 249 -5.55 11.40 -0.89
CA ALA A 249 -5.95 12.67 -1.49
C ALA A 249 -6.33 12.61 -2.99
N ARG A 250 -6.48 11.41 -3.56
CA ARG A 250 -6.89 11.23 -4.97
C ARG A 250 -8.19 10.48 -5.13
N ARG A 251 -8.34 9.32 -4.46
CA ARG A 251 -9.54 8.49 -4.57
C ARG A 251 -9.75 7.67 -3.29
N PRO A 252 -11.00 7.51 -2.84
CA PRO A 252 -11.32 6.71 -1.64
C PRO A 252 -11.24 5.19 -1.89
N GLY A 253 -11.04 4.79 -3.14
CA GLY A 253 -11.07 3.40 -3.59
C GLY A 253 -12.41 3.00 -4.22
N ILE A 254 -12.47 1.77 -4.68
CA ILE A 254 -13.64 1.19 -5.35
C ILE A 254 -14.79 0.94 -4.36
N ARG A 255 -15.99 0.77 -4.93
CA ARG A 255 -17.17 0.30 -4.21
C ARG A 255 -17.33 -1.20 -4.44
N ALA A 256 -17.49 -1.96 -3.36
CA ALA A 256 -17.77 -3.38 -3.39
C ALA A 256 -18.53 -3.79 -2.11
N ASN A 257 -19.21 -4.91 -2.17
CA ASN A 257 -19.73 -5.58 -0.98
C ASN A 257 -18.57 -6.36 -0.32
N TRP A 258 -17.89 -5.70 0.60
CA TRP A 258 -16.68 -6.23 1.22
C TRP A 258 -16.93 -7.49 2.04
N GLU A 259 -18.10 -7.64 2.66
CA GLU A 259 -18.46 -8.86 3.38
C GLU A 259 -18.49 -10.07 2.43
N LYS A 260 -19.12 -9.93 1.25
CA LYS A 260 -19.14 -10.99 0.24
C LYS A 260 -17.75 -11.31 -0.31
N VAL A 261 -16.96 -10.28 -0.61
CA VAL A 261 -15.60 -10.44 -1.15
C VAL A 261 -14.71 -11.14 -0.13
N PHE A 262 -14.73 -10.71 1.14
CA PHE A 262 -13.89 -11.29 2.17
C PHE A 262 -14.32 -12.71 2.54
N ALA A 263 -15.62 -12.98 2.63
CA ALA A 263 -16.11 -14.36 2.82
C ALA A 263 -15.66 -15.29 1.68
N ALA A 264 -15.71 -14.82 0.43
CA ALA A 264 -15.24 -15.60 -0.72
C ALA A 264 -13.70 -15.79 -0.69
N ALA A 265 -12.93 -14.75 -0.35
CA ALA A 265 -11.47 -14.84 -0.20
C ALA A 265 -11.09 -15.86 0.89
N ALA A 266 -11.75 -15.82 2.05
CA ALA A 266 -11.52 -16.76 3.13
C ALA A 266 -11.84 -18.20 2.71
N ALA A 267 -12.98 -18.42 2.02
CA ALA A 267 -13.40 -19.74 1.53
C ALA A 267 -12.45 -20.29 0.45
N ALA A 268 -11.93 -19.43 -0.43
CA ALA A 268 -10.96 -19.79 -1.47
C ALA A 268 -9.53 -19.92 -0.93
N GLY A 269 -9.25 -19.52 0.32
CA GLY A 269 -7.90 -19.48 0.88
C GLY A 269 -7.01 -18.39 0.26
N VAL A 270 -7.58 -17.44 -0.49
CA VAL A 270 -6.88 -16.32 -1.09
C VAL A 270 -6.59 -15.27 -0.01
N LEU A 271 -5.35 -14.82 0.05
CA LEU A 271 -4.91 -13.82 1.03
C LEU A 271 -5.43 -12.42 0.63
N LEU A 272 -5.51 -11.55 1.62
CA LEU A 272 -5.73 -10.13 1.39
C LEU A 272 -4.46 -9.35 1.71
N GLU A 273 -4.07 -8.46 0.83
CA GLU A 273 -2.95 -7.59 1.12
C GLU A 273 -3.33 -6.48 2.10
N ILE A 274 -2.44 -6.24 3.06
CA ILE A 274 -2.31 -4.97 3.77
C ILE A 274 -1.10 -4.27 3.17
N ASN A 275 -1.35 -3.35 2.24
CA ASN A 275 -0.34 -2.61 1.51
C ASN A 275 0.11 -1.40 2.33
N GLY A 276 1.41 -1.34 2.62
CA GLY A 276 2.01 -0.29 3.44
C GLY A 276 2.52 0.92 2.67
N PHE A 277 2.37 0.97 1.35
CA PHE A 277 2.79 2.15 0.60
C PHE A 277 2.06 3.39 1.15
N PRO A 278 2.76 4.45 1.61
CA PRO A 278 2.15 5.54 2.40
C PRO A 278 0.96 6.23 1.75
N ARG A 279 0.90 6.22 0.40
CA ARG A 279 -0.22 6.79 -0.35
C ARG A 279 -1.34 5.79 -0.64
N ARG A 280 -1.14 4.47 -0.39
CA ARG A 280 -2.17 3.44 -0.52
C ARG A 280 -2.77 3.06 0.83
N GLN A 281 -1.98 2.50 1.73
CA GLN A 281 -2.41 2.00 3.04
C GLN A 281 -3.70 1.15 2.92
N ASP A 282 -3.65 0.14 2.08
CA ASP A 282 -4.80 -0.64 1.60
C ASP A 282 -4.62 -2.15 1.94
N LEU A 283 -5.44 -2.75 2.75
CA LEU A 283 -6.69 -2.29 3.37
C LEU A 283 -6.45 -1.33 4.54
N GLU A 284 -7.38 -0.39 4.73
CA GLU A 284 -7.44 0.39 5.96
C GLU A 284 -7.86 -0.47 7.18
N PRO A 285 -7.56 -0.03 8.43
CA PRO A 285 -7.77 -0.84 9.63
C PRO A 285 -9.20 -1.36 9.80
N THR A 286 -10.21 -0.58 9.43
CA THR A 286 -11.63 -0.98 9.55
C THR A 286 -11.98 -2.15 8.65
N LEU A 287 -11.52 -2.14 7.39
CA LEU A 287 -11.74 -3.26 6.47
C LEU A 287 -10.85 -4.46 6.79
N ALA A 288 -9.61 -4.24 7.24
CA ALA A 288 -8.75 -5.33 7.69
C ALA A 288 -9.34 -6.05 8.90
N LYS A 289 -9.97 -5.32 9.85
CA LYS A 289 -10.68 -5.90 10.97
C LYS A 289 -11.89 -6.73 10.51
N LEU A 290 -12.73 -6.20 9.63
CA LEU A 290 -13.86 -6.93 9.06
C LEU A 290 -13.39 -8.22 8.35
N ALA A 291 -12.32 -8.15 7.57
CA ALA A 291 -11.74 -9.31 6.89
C ALA A 291 -11.24 -10.37 7.89
N LEU A 292 -10.61 -9.93 9.00
CA LEU A 292 -10.18 -10.81 10.08
C LEU A 292 -11.37 -11.55 10.73
N GLU A 293 -12.44 -10.84 11.02
CA GLU A 293 -13.68 -11.39 11.60
C GLU A 293 -14.33 -12.43 10.67
N LEU A 294 -14.20 -12.25 9.35
CA LEU A 294 -14.67 -13.20 8.32
C LEU A 294 -13.69 -14.35 8.03
N GLY A 295 -12.60 -14.45 8.81
CA GLY A 295 -11.66 -15.57 8.73
C GLY A 295 -10.54 -15.42 7.72
N CYS A 296 -10.35 -14.27 7.08
CA CYS A 296 -9.27 -14.04 6.12
C CYS A 296 -7.88 -14.17 6.74
N ARG A 297 -6.92 -14.54 5.92
CA ARG A 297 -5.48 -14.45 6.17
C ARG A 297 -4.90 -13.30 5.34
N PHE A 298 -3.73 -12.82 5.75
CA PHE A 298 -3.15 -11.61 5.19
C PHE A 298 -1.72 -11.81 4.72
N MET A 299 -1.32 -10.96 3.78
CA MET A 299 0.07 -10.66 3.49
C MET A 299 0.33 -9.17 3.71
N LEU A 300 1.53 -8.82 4.15
CA LEU A 300 2.01 -7.45 4.24
C LEU A 300 2.80 -7.13 2.97
N GLY A 301 2.38 -6.11 2.23
CA GLY A 301 3.04 -5.65 1.03
C GLY A 301 3.65 -4.26 1.20
N SER A 302 4.87 -4.06 0.70
CA SER A 302 5.49 -2.74 0.64
C SER A 302 5.18 -1.98 -0.64
N ASP A 303 4.80 -2.70 -1.71
CA ASP A 303 4.63 -2.17 -3.06
C ASP A 303 5.87 -1.34 -3.50
N ALA A 304 7.04 -1.92 -3.20
CA ALA A 304 8.31 -1.22 -3.30
C ALA A 304 8.82 -1.17 -4.73
N HIS A 305 9.00 0.03 -5.28
CA HIS A 305 9.59 0.30 -6.60
C HIS A 305 11.04 0.77 -6.50
N HIS A 306 11.58 0.85 -5.29
CA HIS A 306 12.96 1.24 -4.99
C HIS A 306 13.39 0.61 -3.65
N PRO A 307 14.66 0.27 -3.43
CA PRO A 307 15.12 -0.31 -2.14
C PRO A 307 14.72 0.49 -0.89
N ARG A 308 14.62 1.81 -0.99
CA ARG A 308 14.15 2.67 0.12
C ARG A 308 12.68 2.45 0.48
N HIS A 309 11.86 1.97 -0.46
CA HIS A 309 10.44 1.70 -0.22
C HIS A 309 10.19 0.42 0.57
N LEU A 310 11.19 -0.46 0.69
CA LEU A 310 11.07 -1.67 1.49
C LEU A 310 10.77 -1.39 2.98
N VAL A 311 11.00 -0.17 3.45
CA VAL A 311 10.60 0.27 4.80
C VAL A 311 9.08 0.34 4.99
N PHE A 312 8.31 0.34 3.92
CA PHE A 312 6.85 0.45 3.98
C PHE A 312 6.15 -0.82 4.47
N ASP A 313 6.86 -1.95 4.59
CA ASP A 313 6.42 -3.12 5.34
C ASP A 313 6.02 -2.78 6.79
N ARG A 314 6.71 -1.81 7.41
CA ARG A 314 6.37 -1.31 8.75
C ARG A 314 5.03 -0.58 8.79
N TRP A 315 4.67 0.11 7.70
CA TRP A 315 3.37 0.76 7.57
C TRP A 315 2.26 -0.29 7.44
N ALA A 316 2.50 -1.34 6.65
CA ALA A 316 1.59 -2.46 6.57
C ALA A 316 1.38 -3.13 7.93
N LEU A 317 2.47 -3.34 8.67
CA LEU A 317 2.43 -3.91 10.02
C LEU A 317 1.70 -2.99 11.02
N ALA A 318 1.91 -1.68 10.94
CA ALA A 318 1.19 -0.70 11.75
C ALA A 318 -0.33 -0.75 11.52
N ILE A 319 -0.75 -0.86 10.26
CA ILE A 319 -2.15 -1.02 9.87
C ILE A 319 -2.71 -2.34 10.42
N ALA A 320 -1.98 -3.45 10.24
CA ALA A 320 -2.37 -4.77 10.76
C ALA A 320 -2.52 -4.74 12.28
N THR A 321 -1.58 -4.11 12.99
CA THR A 321 -1.63 -3.94 14.46
C THR A 321 -2.83 -3.11 14.88
N ALA A 322 -3.10 -2.00 14.22
CA ALA A 322 -4.26 -1.16 14.50
C ALA A 322 -5.60 -1.86 14.21
N ALA A 323 -5.61 -2.80 13.27
CA ALA A 323 -6.77 -3.65 12.97
C ALA A 323 -6.92 -4.85 13.92
N GLY A 324 -5.94 -5.10 14.81
CA GLY A 324 -5.92 -6.26 15.68
C GLY A 324 -5.58 -7.58 14.96
N VAL A 325 -4.94 -7.53 13.79
CA VAL A 325 -4.54 -8.73 13.05
C VAL A 325 -3.36 -9.40 13.75
N PRO A 326 -3.51 -10.63 14.25
CA PRO A 326 -2.44 -11.31 14.96
C PRO A 326 -1.41 -11.92 13.97
N PRO A 327 -0.13 -12.10 14.37
CA PRO A 327 0.95 -12.58 13.51
C PRO A 327 0.68 -13.92 12.83
N GLU A 328 -0.04 -14.84 13.46
CA GLU A 328 -0.38 -16.16 12.91
C GLU A 328 -1.34 -16.08 11.70
N ARG A 329 -2.03 -14.96 11.52
CA ARG A 329 -2.88 -14.68 10.36
C ARG A 329 -2.13 -14.01 9.20
N VAL A 330 -0.83 -13.70 9.39
CA VAL A 330 -0.01 -13.00 8.41
C VAL A 330 1.11 -13.92 7.91
N VAL A 331 1.14 -14.18 6.61
CA VAL A 331 2.10 -15.13 6.01
C VAL A 331 3.55 -14.66 6.10
N ASN A 332 3.80 -13.36 6.16
CA ASN A 332 5.16 -12.81 6.25
C ASN A 332 5.92 -13.24 7.51
N PHE A 333 5.24 -13.70 8.56
CA PHE A 333 5.88 -14.26 9.76
C PHE A 333 6.22 -15.74 9.63
N GLN A 334 5.73 -16.42 8.58
CA GLN A 334 5.88 -17.86 8.40
C GLN A 334 7.16 -18.20 7.63
N PRO A 335 7.74 -19.41 7.83
CA PRO A 335 8.71 -19.97 6.90
C PRO A 335 8.11 -20.10 5.49
N LEU A 336 8.95 -20.04 4.44
CA LEU A 336 8.51 -20.04 3.04
C LEU A 336 7.54 -21.19 2.72
N GLY A 337 7.85 -22.42 3.07
CA GLY A 337 6.97 -23.58 2.81
C GLY A 337 5.55 -23.37 3.33
N ARG A 338 5.41 -22.92 4.58
CA ARG A 338 4.12 -22.58 5.19
C ARG A 338 3.45 -21.33 4.59
N ALA A 339 4.25 -20.35 4.21
CA ALA A 339 3.73 -19.11 3.63
C ALA A 339 3.02 -19.37 2.30
N LEU A 340 3.54 -20.32 1.49
CA LEU A 340 3.02 -20.69 0.18
C LEU A 340 1.99 -21.85 0.21
N GLU A 341 1.70 -22.44 1.38
CA GLU A 341 0.62 -23.40 1.57
C GLU A 341 -0.75 -22.71 1.48
N SER A 342 -1.07 -22.17 0.30
CA SER A 342 -2.42 -21.70 -0.03
C SER A 342 -2.98 -22.60 -1.13
N PRO A 343 -4.28 -22.95 -1.09
CA PRO A 343 -4.88 -23.76 -2.13
C PRO A 343 -4.64 -23.13 -3.51
N GLY A 344 -3.87 -23.79 -4.37
CA GLY A 344 -3.63 -23.41 -5.75
C GLY A 344 -2.25 -22.84 -6.12
N VAL A 345 -1.33 -22.63 -5.18
CA VAL A 345 0.00 -22.04 -5.51
C VAL A 345 1.04 -23.10 -5.97
N LEU A 346 0.91 -24.36 -5.59
CA LEU A 346 1.87 -25.43 -5.90
C LEU A 346 1.24 -26.69 -6.53
N SER A 347 0.06 -26.60 -7.12
CA SER A 347 -0.56 -27.69 -7.86
C SER A 347 -0.32 -27.64 -9.37
#